data_54a75538599f384adc3ce13e663a9745
#
_entry.id   54a75538599f384adc3ce13e663a9745
#
_cell.length_a   1.000
_cell.length_b   1.000
_cell.length_c   1.000
_cell.angle_alpha   90.00
_cell.angle_beta   90.00
_cell.angle_gamma   90.00
#
_symmetry.space_group_name_H-M   'P 1'
#
loop_
_entity.id
_entity.type
_entity.pdbx_description
1 polymer ?
#
loop_
_entity_poly.entity_id
_entity_poly.type
_entity_poly.pdbx_seq_one_letter_code
_entity_poly.pdbx_strand_id
1 'polypeptide(L)'
;KNKNVRFGLGAVKGVGEAAVQNIIEERRKNGPYKDIFDFVERVNLTACNKKNIESLALAGAFDNFGIQREQFFAETGKGEIFLETLVRYGNKFQTDKSTATNSLFGGDAFIAIAKPEIPKCERWSDLERLNKEKELVGIYLSAHPLDEYRIILTYVCNTGMAEINDKENLVGKDLLFGGIVTDFREGMT
;
A
#
# COMPACT_ATOMS: atom_id res chain seq x y z
N LYS A 1 -6.58 -16.26 -20.56
CA LYS A 1 -6.83 -15.98 -19.12
C LYS A 1 -5.47 -15.75 -18.47
N ASN A 2 -5.17 -14.53 -18.05
CA ASN A 2 -3.93 -14.21 -17.33
C ASN A 2 -3.95 -14.99 -16.01
N LYS A 3 -2.91 -15.80 -15.79
CA LYS A 3 -2.72 -16.57 -14.55
C LYS A 3 -2.12 -15.67 -13.46
N ASN A 4 -2.80 -14.58 -13.10
CA ASN A 4 -2.32 -13.69 -12.04
C ASN A 4 -2.79 -14.19 -10.68
N VAL A 5 -1.87 -14.34 -9.75
CA VAL A 5 -2.17 -14.60 -8.34
C VAL A 5 -2.58 -13.27 -7.70
N ARG A 6 -3.74 -13.26 -7.02
CA ARG A 6 -4.20 -12.09 -6.27
C ARG A 6 -3.89 -12.26 -4.78
N PHE A 7 -3.27 -11.26 -4.22
CA PHE A 7 -3.03 -11.22 -2.78
C PHE A 7 -4.28 -10.71 -2.05
N GLY A 8 -4.71 -11.42 -1.01
CA GLY A 8 -5.91 -11.04 -0.25
C GLY A 8 -5.61 -9.90 0.73
N LEU A 9 -6.53 -8.94 0.88
CA LEU A 9 -6.37 -7.80 1.80
C LEU A 9 -6.16 -8.25 3.26
N GLY A 10 -6.74 -9.38 3.68
CA GLY A 10 -6.57 -9.92 5.02
C GLY A 10 -5.17 -10.48 5.33
N ALA A 11 -4.31 -10.61 4.33
CA ALA A 11 -2.92 -11.00 4.51
C ALA A 11 -1.98 -9.78 4.69
N VAL A 12 -2.51 -8.57 4.58
CA VAL A 12 -1.75 -7.34 4.84
C VAL A 12 -1.67 -7.11 6.35
N LYS A 13 -0.47 -7.04 6.89
CA LYS A 13 -0.23 -6.78 8.31
C LYS A 13 -0.89 -5.46 8.74
N GLY A 14 -1.62 -5.49 9.83
CA GLY A 14 -2.32 -4.31 10.35
C GLY A 14 -3.72 -4.08 9.75
N VAL A 15 -4.18 -4.94 8.83
CA VAL A 15 -5.55 -4.90 8.29
C VAL A 15 -6.37 -6.00 8.95
N GLY A 16 -7.31 -5.61 9.82
CA GLY A 16 -8.17 -6.54 10.54
C GLY A 16 -9.26 -7.15 9.66
N GLU A 17 -9.75 -8.34 10.05
CA GLU A 17 -10.80 -9.04 9.31
C GLU A 17 -12.08 -8.21 9.18
N ALA A 18 -12.47 -7.48 10.22
CA ALA A 18 -13.65 -6.61 10.20
C ALA A 18 -13.55 -5.50 9.14
N ALA A 19 -12.35 -4.93 8.95
CA ALA A 19 -12.10 -3.95 7.89
C ALA A 19 -12.23 -4.59 6.49
N VAL A 20 -11.66 -5.77 6.30
CA VAL A 20 -11.71 -6.51 5.03
C VAL A 20 -13.17 -6.88 4.68
N GLN A 21 -13.93 -7.41 5.63
CA GLN A 21 -15.33 -7.76 5.40
C GLN A 21 -16.15 -6.53 5.03
N ASN A 22 -15.99 -5.44 5.75
CA ASN A 22 -16.69 -4.19 5.44
C ASN A 22 -16.36 -3.67 4.01
N ILE A 23 -15.10 -3.67 3.61
CA ILE A 23 -14.68 -3.28 2.26
C ILE A 23 -15.34 -4.18 1.20
N ILE A 24 -15.39 -5.50 1.44
CA ILE A 24 -15.96 -6.47 0.50
C ILE A 24 -17.47 -6.29 0.39
N GLU A 25 -18.18 -6.18 1.51
CA GLU A 25 -19.62 -6.02 1.57
C GLU A 25 -20.06 -4.73 0.88
N GLU A 26 -19.40 -3.62 1.21
CA GLU A 26 -19.71 -2.34 0.60
C GLU A 26 -19.47 -2.36 -0.93
N ARG A 27 -18.36 -2.96 -1.37
CA ARG A 27 -18.08 -3.12 -2.80
C ARG A 27 -19.09 -4.03 -3.51
N ARG A 28 -19.57 -5.08 -2.84
CA ARG A 28 -20.60 -5.98 -3.42
C ARG A 28 -21.95 -5.28 -3.54
N LYS A 29 -22.30 -4.48 -2.57
CA LYS A 29 -23.59 -3.77 -2.52
C LYS A 29 -23.67 -2.60 -3.49
N ASN A 30 -22.63 -1.79 -3.55
CA ASN A 30 -22.63 -0.50 -4.24
C ASN A 30 -21.61 -0.40 -5.38
N GLY A 31 -20.98 -1.53 -5.77
CA GLY A 31 -20.03 -1.61 -6.88
C GLY A 31 -18.61 -1.22 -6.51
N PRO A 32 -17.67 -1.29 -7.47
CA PRO A 32 -16.28 -0.93 -7.28
C PRO A 32 -16.11 0.50 -6.79
N TYR A 33 -15.08 0.74 -5.98
CA TYR A 33 -14.67 2.08 -5.60
C TYR A 33 -14.02 2.80 -6.78
N LYS A 34 -14.37 4.07 -6.98
CA LYS A 34 -13.91 4.88 -8.10
C LYS A 34 -12.55 5.54 -7.85
N ASP A 35 -12.41 6.09 -6.66
CA ASP A 35 -11.21 6.78 -6.19
C ASP A 35 -11.09 6.65 -4.67
N ILE A 36 -10.06 7.25 -4.09
CA ILE A 36 -9.81 7.19 -2.66
C ILE A 36 -10.87 7.97 -1.84
N PHE A 37 -11.49 8.99 -2.44
CA PHE A 37 -12.56 9.74 -1.78
C PHE A 37 -13.83 8.90 -1.72
N ASP A 38 -14.25 8.30 -2.84
CA ASP A 38 -15.38 7.37 -2.90
C ASP A 38 -15.18 6.20 -1.90
N PHE A 39 -13.93 5.75 -1.70
CA PHE A 39 -13.60 4.74 -0.71
C PHE A 39 -13.90 5.21 0.71
N VAL A 40 -13.37 6.37 1.16
CA VAL A 40 -13.60 6.86 2.53
C VAL A 40 -15.01 7.42 2.76
N GLU A 41 -15.73 7.80 1.72
CA GLU A 41 -17.13 8.21 1.79
C GLU A 41 -18.09 7.04 2.04
N ARG A 42 -17.68 5.81 1.65
CA ARG A 42 -18.54 4.61 1.65
C ARG A 42 -18.14 3.58 2.70
N VAL A 43 -16.85 3.37 2.91
CA VAL A 43 -16.37 2.36 3.87
C VAL A 43 -16.66 2.79 5.30
N ASN A 44 -17.00 1.84 6.18
CA ASN A 44 -17.16 2.14 7.60
C ASN A 44 -15.81 2.45 8.25
N LEU A 45 -15.54 3.74 8.53
CA LEU A 45 -14.27 4.22 9.06
C LEU A 45 -14.01 3.83 10.53
N THR A 46 -15.01 3.27 11.22
CA THR A 46 -14.79 2.65 12.53
C THR A 46 -14.19 1.25 12.38
N ALA A 47 -14.67 0.47 11.43
CA ALA A 47 -14.13 -0.87 11.12
C ALA A 47 -12.82 -0.78 10.34
N CYS A 48 -12.75 0.11 9.34
CA CYS A 48 -11.57 0.39 8.51
C CYS A 48 -10.95 1.73 8.93
N ASN A 49 -10.29 1.74 10.08
CA ASN A 49 -9.73 2.95 10.67
C ASN A 49 -8.48 3.46 9.94
N LYS A 50 -7.93 4.61 10.38
CA LYS A 50 -6.72 5.24 9.81
C LYS A 50 -5.58 4.24 9.63
N LYS A 51 -5.30 3.39 10.63
CA LYS A 51 -4.20 2.42 10.58
C LYS A 51 -4.41 1.35 9.50
N ASN A 52 -5.66 0.91 9.30
CA ASN A 52 -5.98 -0.02 8.22
C ASN A 52 -5.75 0.63 6.84
N ILE A 53 -6.19 1.89 6.66
CA ILE A 53 -6.00 2.63 5.41
C ILE A 53 -4.51 2.89 5.14
N GLU A 54 -3.74 3.23 6.17
CA GLU A 54 -2.28 3.36 6.12
C GLU A 54 -1.62 2.08 5.62
N SER A 55 -1.92 0.95 6.25
CA SER A 55 -1.38 -0.35 5.85
C SER A 55 -1.77 -0.73 4.42
N LEU A 56 -3.01 -0.46 4.02
CA LEU A 56 -3.48 -0.69 2.65
C LEU A 56 -2.76 0.20 1.63
N ALA A 57 -2.53 1.48 1.96
CA ALA A 57 -1.81 2.42 1.10
C ALA A 57 -0.37 1.98 0.88
N LEU A 58 0.35 1.64 1.95
CA LEU A 58 1.73 1.13 1.88
C LEU A 58 1.84 -0.19 1.11
N ALA A 59 0.84 -1.07 1.25
CA ALA A 59 0.78 -2.33 0.51
C ALA A 59 0.35 -2.17 -0.97
N GLY A 60 0.02 -0.95 -1.41
CA GLY A 60 -0.36 -0.66 -2.80
C GLY A 60 -1.82 -1.00 -3.16
N ALA A 61 -2.70 -1.17 -2.17
CA ALA A 61 -4.10 -1.51 -2.44
C ALA A 61 -4.86 -0.40 -3.20
N PHE A 62 -4.35 0.83 -3.19
CA PHE A 62 -4.95 2.00 -3.84
C PHE A 62 -4.23 2.48 -5.10
N ASP A 63 -3.22 1.75 -5.58
CA ASP A 63 -2.41 2.15 -6.75
C ASP A 63 -3.28 2.40 -8.01
N ASN A 64 -4.41 1.70 -8.14
CA ASN A 64 -5.35 1.88 -9.26
C ASN A 64 -6.22 3.14 -9.16
N PHE A 65 -6.15 3.89 -8.08
CA PHE A 65 -6.94 5.13 -7.89
C PHE A 65 -6.25 6.39 -8.41
N GLY A 66 -5.07 6.25 -9.02
CA GLY A 66 -4.32 7.39 -9.56
C GLY A 66 -3.65 8.26 -8.48
N ILE A 67 -3.61 7.79 -7.24
CA ILE A 67 -2.89 8.40 -6.13
C ILE A 67 -1.63 7.56 -5.84
N GLN A 68 -0.51 8.22 -5.61
CA GLN A 68 0.74 7.57 -5.30
C GLN A 68 0.85 7.30 -3.80
N ARG A 69 1.52 6.21 -3.42
CA ARG A 69 1.60 5.75 -2.03
C ARG A 69 2.19 6.83 -1.12
N GLU A 70 3.25 7.52 -1.54
CA GLU A 70 3.90 8.60 -0.82
C GLU A 70 2.97 9.80 -0.55
N GLN A 71 2.00 10.06 -1.42
CA GLN A 71 1.07 11.18 -1.26
C GLN A 71 0.17 11.03 -0.04
N PHE A 72 -0.09 9.80 0.42
CA PHE A 72 -0.83 9.57 1.67
C PHE A 72 -0.08 10.10 2.89
N PHE A 73 1.24 10.13 2.84
CA PHE A 73 2.14 10.50 3.95
C PHE A 73 2.72 11.90 3.79
N ALA A 74 2.43 12.56 2.67
CA ALA A 74 2.88 13.92 2.43
C ALA A 74 2.11 14.92 3.31
N GLU A 75 2.83 15.95 3.77
CA GLU A 75 2.24 17.03 4.53
C GLU A 75 1.29 17.86 3.68
N THR A 76 0.16 18.20 4.26
CA THR A 76 -0.77 19.20 3.72
C THR A 76 -0.37 20.58 4.25
N GLY A 77 -0.85 21.66 3.61
CA GLY A 77 -0.52 23.03 4.02
C GLY A 77 -0.92 23.42 5.45
N LYS A 78 -1.45 22.47 6.25
CA LYS A 78 -1.85 22.65 7.66
C LYS A 78 -0.95 21.88 8.65
N GLY A 79 0.18 21.32 8.20
CA GLY A 79 1.10 20.55 9.03
C GLY A 79 0.59 19.16 9.43
N GLU A 80 -0.47 18.69 8.80
CA GLU A 80 -1.00 17.32 8.95
C GLU A 80 -0.69 16.52 7.69
N ILE A 81 -0.54 15.21 7.80
CA ILE A 81 -0.40 14.34 6.62
C ILE A 81 -1.75 14.18 5.90
N PHE A 82 -1.68 13.96 4.58
CA PHE A 82 -2.89 13.82 3.75
C PHE A 82 -3.81 12.71 4.25
N LEU A 83 -3.29 11.59 4.71
CA LEU A 83 -4.07 10.48 5.25
C LEU A 83 -4.99 10.91 6.41
N GLU A 84 -4.52 11.78 7.31
CA GLU A 84 -5.32 12.30 8.43
C GLU A 84 -6.45 13.20 7.93
N THR A 85 -6.11 14.08 7.00
CA THR A 85 -7.08 14.97 6.35
C THR A 85 -8.14 14.18 5.59
N LEU A 86 -7.75 13.11 4.89
CA LEU A 86 -8.63 12.21 4.15
C LEU A 86 -9.61 11.48 5.07
N VAL A 87 -9.14 10.90 6.17
CA VAL A 87 -10.00 10.20 7.14
C VAL A 87 -10.96 11.17 7.81
N ARG A 88 -10.52 12.38 8.17
CA ARG A 88 -11.37 13.42 8.73
C ARG A 88 -12.44 13.86 7.73
N TYR A 89 -12.09 14.02 6.45
CA TYR A 89 -13.05 14.30 5.39
C TYR A 89 -14.12 13.19 5.30
N GLY A 90 -13.72 11.92 5.24
CA GLY A 90 -14.64 10.79 5.16
C GLY A 90 -15.61 10.73 6.36
N ASN A 91 -15.10 10.91 7.59
CA ASN A 91 -15.93 10.94 8.79
C ASN A 91 -16.97 12.09 8.73
N LYS A 92 -16.54 13.29 8.34
CA LYS A 92 -17.43 14.44 8.21
C LYS A 92 -18.49 14.18 7.14
N PHE A 93 -18.11 13.69 5.98
CA PHE A 93 -19.02 13.35 4.88
C PHE A 93 -20.10 12.36 5.33
N GLN A 94 -19.69 11.27 6.02
CA GLN A 94 -20.64 10.25 6.50
C GLN A 94 -21.59 10.80 7.57
N THR A 95 -21.09 11.65 8.49
CA THR A 95 -21.90 12.30 9.52
C THR A 95 -22.94 13.24 8.90
N ASP A 96 -22.51 14.11 7.98
CA ASP A 96 -23.40 15.07 7.34
C ASP A 96 -24.48 14.37 6.50
N LYS A 97 -24.10 13.30 5.80
CA LYS A 97 -25.02 12.44 5.04
C LYS A 97 -26.08 11.78 5.96
N SER A 98 -25.65 11.24 7.10
CA SER A 98 -26.57 10.63 8.07
C SER A 98 -27.51 11.64 8.69
N THR A 99 -27.04 12.84 8.99
CA THR A 99 -27.84 13.94 9.54
C THR A 99 -28.87 14.43 8.53
N ALA A 100 -28.47 14.62 7.26
CA ALA A 100 -29.39 15.00 6.18
C ALA A 100 -30.49 13.95 5.95
N THR A 101 -30.17 12.67 6.05
CA THR A 101 -31.15 11.57 5.91
C THR A 101 -32.13 11.53 7.08
N ASN A 102 -31.72 11.92 8.29
CA ASN A 102 -32.54 11.91 9.49
C ASN A 102 -33.32 13.23 9.71
N SER A 103 -33.08 14.27 8.90
CA SER A 103 -33.82 15.53 8.98
C SER A 103 -35.21 15.35 8.36
N LEU A 104 -36.25 15.47 9.19
CA LEU A 104 -37.68 15.44 8.80
C LEU A 104 -38.10 16.62 7.89
N PHE A 105 -37.30 17.64 7.85
CA PHE A 105 -37.49 18.80 6.97
C PHE A 105 -36.50 18.66 5.81
N GLY A 106 -36.91 17.97 4.74
CA GLY A 106 -36.16 17.78 3.52
C GLY A 106 -35.75 19.11 2.86
N GLY A 107 -34.77 19.77 3.43
CA GLY A 107 -34.12 20.93 2.84
C GLY A 107 -32.88 20.49 2.07
N ASP A 108 -32.82 20.84 0.81
CA ASP A 108 -31.76 20.63 -0.17
C ASP A 108 -30.39 21.24 0.21
N ALA A 109 -29.99 21.18 1.46
CA ALA A 109 -28.69 21.70 1.89
C ALA A 109 -27.71 20.55 2.20
N PHE A 110 -27.50 19.65 1.25
CA PHE A 110 -26.26 18.90 1.23
C PHE A 110 -25.15 19.87 0.85
N ILE A 111 -24.57 20.54 1.85
CA ILE A 111 -23.40 21.38 1.64
C ILE A 111 -22.31 20.45 1.13
N ALA A 112 -22.01 20.52 -0.16
CA ALA A 112 -20.97 19.71 -0.76
C ALA A 112 -19.65 19.99 -0.02
N ILE A 113 -19.22 19.03 0.81
CA ILE A 113 -17.95 19.14 1.51
C ILE A 113 -16.86 19.06 0.44
N ALA A 114 -16.04 20.09 0.35
CA ALA A 114 -14.93 20.11 -0.59
C ALA A 114 -13.97 18.95 -0.29
N LYS A 115 -13.66 18.18 -1.32
CA LYS A 115 -12.63 17.12 -1.24
C LYS A 115 -11.28 17.78 -0.93
N PRO A 116 -10.48 17.20 -0.01
CA PRO A 116 -9.14 17.71 0.24
C PRO A 116 -8.26 17.55 -1.00
N GLU A 117 -7.38 18.52 -1.22
CA GLU A 117 -6.41 18.46 -2.31
C GLU A 117 -5.35 17.40 -2.03
N ILE A 118 -5.07 16.58 -3.04
CA ILE A 118 -3.99 15.57 -2.95
C ILE A 118 -2.65 16.31 -3.06
N PRO A 119 -1.77 16.20 -2.05
CA PRO A 119 -0.52 16.95 -2.04
C PRO A 119 0.42 16.45 -3.13
N LYS A 120 1.25 17.38 -3.63
CA LYS A 120 2.40 17.03 -4.46
C LYS A 120 3.58 16.75 -3.54
N CYS A 121 4.28 15.65 -3.78
CA CYS A 121 5.47 15.27 -3.03
C CYS A 121 6.48 14.59 -3.94
N GLU A 122 7.70 14.46 -3.47
CA GLU A 122 8.72 13.65 -4.14
C GLU A 122 8.32 12.17 -4.08
N ARG A 123 8.64 11.45 -5.14
CA ARG A 123 8.40 10.01 -5.20
C ARG A 123 9.39 9.27 -4.31
N TRP A 124 8.92 8.26 -3.62
CA TRP A 124 9.83 7.31 -2.99
C TRP A 124 10.66 6.60 -4.07
N SER A 125 11.89 6.26 -3.70
CA SER A 125 12.68 5.34 -4.53
C SER A 125 11.96 3.99 -4.66
N ASP A 126 12.21 3.28 -5.76
CA ASP A 126 11.60 1.96 -5.94
C ASP A 126 11.97 1.00 -4.82
N LEU A 127 13.21 1.06 -4.33
CA LEU A 127 13.66 0.25 -3.20
C LEU A 127 12.88 0.59 -1.90
N GLU A 128 12.68 1.87 -1.60
CA GLU A 128 11.92 2.30 -0.42
C GLU A 128 10.48 1.82 -0.50
N ARG A 129 9.83 2.01 -1.65
CA ARG A 129 8.46 1.57 -1.89
C ARG A 129 8.31 0.05 -1.72
N LEU A 130 9.23 -0.72 -2.30
CA LEU A 130 9.24 -2.18 -2.20
C LEU A 130 9.53 -2.68 -0.78
N ASN A 131 10.38 -2.00 -0.03
CA ASN A 131 10.66 -2.35 1.36
C ASN A 131 9.43 -2.12 2.26
N LYS A 132 8.72 -0.97 2.10
CA LYS A 132 7.46 -0.70 2.81
C LYS A 132 6.39 -1.74 2.48
N GLU A 133 6.28 -2.14 1.21
CA GLU A 133 5.37 -3.21 0.77
C GLU A 133 5.72 -4.54 1.44
N LYS A 134 7.00 -4.96 1.39
CA LYS A 134 7.49 -6.19 1.99
C LYS A 134 7.26 -6.25 3.50
N GLU A 135 7.42 -5.15 4.21
CA GLU A 135 7.18 -5.08 5.67
C GLU A 135 5.74 -5.48 6.04
N LEU A 136 4.77 -5.12 5.20
CA LEU A 136 3.35 -5.37 5.45
C LEU A 136 2.83 -6.65 4.79
N VAL A 137 3.38 -7.04 3.66
CA VAL A 137 2.93 -8.21 2.88
C VAL A 137 3.80 -9.43 3.17
N GLY A 138 5.04 -9.23 3.63
CA GLY A 138 6.02 -10.29 3.89
C GLY A 138 6.86 -10.68 2.68
N ILE A 139 6.46 -10.26 1.48
CA ILE A 139 7.15 -10.52 0.21
C ILE A 139 7.17 -9.25 -0.65
N TYR A 140 8.05 -9.20 -1.62
CA TYR A 140 8.00 -8.21 -2.69
C TYR A 140 6.90 -8.61 -3.67
N LEU A 141 5.84 -7.80 -3.79
CA LEU A 141 4.67 -8.12 -4.59
C LEU A 141 4.67 -7.41 -5.96
N SER A 142 5.01 -6.10 -5.96
CA SER A 142 4.94 -5.26 -7.17
C SER A 142 6.10 -5.52 -8.13
N ALA A 143 7.31 -5.67 -7.62
CA ALA A 143 8.55 -5.93 -8.34
C ALA A 143 9.61 -6.47 -7.38
N HIS A 144 10.71 -7.01 -7.89
CA HIS A 144 11.84 -7.41 -7.06
C HIS A 144 12.95 -6.34 -7.13
N PRO A 145 13.58 -5.93 -6.01
CA PRO A 145 14.63 -4.90 -6.02
C PRO A 145 15.82 -5.20 -6.93
N LEU A 146 16.05 -6.46 -7.26
CA LEU A 146 17.11 -6.88 -8.18
C LEU A 146 16.70 -6.87 -9.66
N ASP A 147 15.45 -6.53 -9.98
CA ASP A 147 14.98 -6.52 -11.38
C ASP A 147 15.74 -5.49 -12.24
N GLU A 148 16.14 -4.36 -11.66
CA GLU A 148 16.98 -3.36 -12.33
C GLU A 148 18.39 -3.88 -12.63
N TYR A 149 18.90 -4.81 -11.81
CA TYR A 149 20.24 -5.37 -11.93
C TYR A 149 20.25 -6.68 -12.73
N ARG A 150 19.15 -7.05 -13.37
CA ARG A 150 19.00 -8.32 -14.08
C ARG A 150 20.08 -8.57 -15.10
N ILE A 151 20.53 -7.55 -15.83
CA ILE A 151 21.62 -7.67 -16.82
C ILE A 151 22.91 -8.06 -16.11
N ILE A 152 23.26 -7.38 -15.02
CA ILE A 152 24.48 -7.67 -14.24
C ILE A 152 24.40 -9.08 -13.65
N LEU A 153 23.27 -9.46 -13.07
CA LEU A 153 23.06 -10.79 -12.49
C LEU A 153 23.13 -11.89 -13.54
N THR A 154 22.71 -11.63 -14.77
CA THR A 154 22.68 -12.64 -15.83
C THR A 154 24.02 -12.77 -16.57
N TYR A 155 24.75 -11.68 -16.78
CA TYR A 155 25.91 -11.67 -17.67
C TYR A 155 27.25 -11.42 -16.98
N VAL A 156 27.23 -10.88 -15.76
CA VAL A 156 28.46 -10.62 -14.98
C VAL A 156 28.61 -11.64 -13.86
N CYS A 157 27.53 -11.98 -13.15
CA CYS A 157 27.55 -13.01 -12.13
C CYS A 157 27.64 -14.40 -12.78
N ASN A 158 28.46 -15.27 -12.22
CA ASN A 158 28.69 -16.62 -12.74
C ASN A 158 28.12 -17.71 -11.83
N THR A 159 27.55 -17.34 -10.69
CA THR A 159 27.05 -18.29 -9.68
C THR A 159 25.72 -17.78 -9.12
N GLY A 160 24.69 -18.62 -9.13
CA GLY A 160 23.40 -18.35 -8.52
C GLY A 160 23.39 -18.71 -7.03
N MET A 161 22.56 -18.04 -6.23
CA MET A 161 22.44 -18.33 -4.78
C MET A 161 22.00 -19.76 -4.49
N ALA A 162 21.25 -20.41 -5.38
CA ALA A 162 20.87 -21.81 -5.23
C ALA A 162 22.07 -22.77 -5.36
N GLU A 163 23.09 -22.39 -6.13
CA GLU A 163 24.26 -23.19 -6.40
C GLU A 163 25.29 -23.16 -5.25
N ILE A 164 25.21 -22.19 -4.34
CA ILE A 164 26.13 -22.04 -3.20
C ILE A 164 26.13 -23.27 -2.28
N ASN A 165 25.04 -24.01 -2.24
CA ASN A 165 24.94 -25.22 -1.43
C ASN A 165 25.63 -26.42 -2.06
N ASP A 166 25.98 -26.39 -3.36
CA ASP A 166 26.68 -27.43 -4.09
C ASP A 166 28.20 -27.22 -4.01
N LYS A 167 28.77 -27.48 -2.82
CA LYS A 167 30.18 -27.24 -2.51
C LYS A 167 31.14 -27.98 -3.42
N GLU A 168 30.78 -29.19 -3.87
CA GLU A 168 31.64 -30.02 -4.70
C GLU A 168 31.92 -29.41 -6.06
N ASN A 169 30.92 -28.76 -6.64
CA ASN A 169 31.03 -28.11 -7.94
C ASN A 169 31.65 -26.69 -7.88
N LEU A 170 31.84 -26.14 -6.69
CA LEU A 170 32.33 -24.76 -6.50
C LEU A 170 33.81 -24.72 -6.09
N VAL A 171 34.40 -25.84 -5.66
CA VAL A 171 35.81 -25.89 -5.23
C VAL A 171 36.73 -25.49 -6.37
N GLY A 172 37.63 -24.54 -6.10
CA GLY A 172 38.65 -24.08 -7.06
C GLY A 172 38.11 -23.12 -8.15
N LYS A 173 36.89 -22.61 -8.04
CA LYS A 173 36.32 -21.62 -8.94
C LYS A 173 36.27 -20.26 -8.29
N ASP A 174 36.55 -19.23 -9.05
CA ASP A 174 36.26 -17.84 -8.65
C ASP A 174 34.77 -17.60 -8.78
N LEU A 175 34.10 -17.28 -7.65
CA LEU A 175 32.67 -17.10 -7.58
C LEU A 175 32.33 -15.62 -7.59
N LEU A 176 31.48 -15.21 -8.53
CA LEU A 176 30.92 -13.87 -8.63
C LEU A 176 29.40 -13.97 -8.57
N PHE A 177 28.82 -13.49 -7.49
CA PHE A 177 27.40 -13.48 -7.30
C PHE A 177 26.89 -12.10 -6.84
N GLY A 178 25.65 -11.77 -7.16
CA GLY A 178 25.00 -10.53 -6.77
C GLY A 178 23.84 -10.80 -5.82
N GLY A 179 23.61 -9.86 -4.91
CA GLY A 179 22.53 -9.97 -3.94
C GLY A 179 22.23 -8.63 -3.28
N ILE A 180 21.17 -8.60 -2.46
CA ILE A 180 20.82 -7.48 -1.59
C ILE A 180 21.12 -7.88 -0.16
N VAL A 181 21.82 -7.00 0.56
CA VAL A 181 22.01 -7.15 2.00
C VAL A 181 20.68 -6.84 2.68
N THR A 182 20.07 -7.85 3.28
CA THR A 182 18.77 -7.72 3.97
C THR A 182 18.93 -7.52 5.48
N ASP A 183 20.05 -7.94 6.04
CA ASP A 183 20.39 -7.77 7.46
C ASP A 183 21.91 -7.79 7.63
N PHE A 184 22.42 -7.03 8.57
CA PHE A 184 23.84 -7.09 8.96
C PHE A 184 23.97 -7.01 10.48
N ARG A 185 24.98 -7.67 11.02
CA ARG A 185 25.30 -7.61 12.46
C ARG A 185 26.77 -7.28 12.62
N GLU A 186 27.04 -6.28 13.42
CA GLU A 186 28.39 -5.98 13.87
C GLU A 186 28.71 -6.86 15.09
N GLY A 187 29.78 -7.64 15.02
CA GLY A 187 30.32 -8.43 16.12
C GLY A 187 31.67 -7.87 16.55
N MET A 188 31.91 -7.69 17.85
CA MET A 188 33.25 -7.49 18.35
C MET A 188 33.99 -8.83 18.31
N THR A 189 35.14 -8.84 17.65
CA THR A 189 36.12 -9.95 17.67
C THR A 189 37.05 -9.78 18.86
#